data_7ae55e0d1cfff7acb09be58cd7f10063
#
_entry.id   7ae55e0d1cfff7acb09be58cd7f10063
#
_cell.length_a   1.000
_cell.length_b   1.000
_cell.length_c   1.000
_cell.angle_alpha   90.00
_cell.angle_beta   90.00
_cell.angle_gamma   90.00
#
_symmetry.space_group_name_H-M   'P 1'
#
loop_
_entity.id
_entity.type
_entity.pdbx_description
1 polymer ?
#
loop_
_entity_poly.entity_id
_entity_poly.type
_entity_poly.pdbx_seq_one_letter_code
_entity_poly.pdbx_strand_id
1 'polypeptide(L)'
;IGAAQGLFLALYTAQSYAAVELLPAQDARFYVYGSALAVVLLIGGLAASFFHLGHPERAWRSATRWRTSWLSREVIVLPALMGAVLVYGLVHWLGWDLGTFGIQTQVPGDLTLIIGAGGALLAFALFLCTGMIYACIKFLQEWATWLTVVNYTLFGGASGFMLATAYSAYASPELVNFYAGWTAII
;
A
#
# COMPACT_ATOMS: atom_id res chain seq x y z
N ILE A 1 9.71 -0.36 1.06
CA ILE A 1 8.42 0.21 1.49
C ILE A 1 7.61 0.62 0.26
N GLY A 2 8.10 1.49 -0.65
CA GLY A 2 7.35 1.98 -1.81
C GLY A 2 6.73 0.87 -2.69
N ALA A 3 7.52 -0.14 -3.07
CA ALA A 3 7.01 -1.26 -3.86
C ALA A 3 5.90 -2.06 -3.14
N ALA A 4 5.96 -2.17 -1.82
CA ALA A 4 4.92 -2.83 -1.04
C ALA A 4 3.62 -2.04 -1.00
N GLN A 5 3.70 -0.70 -0.88
CA GLN A 5 2.55 0.20 -1.00
C GLN A 5 1.90 0.06 -2.38
N GLY A 6 2.71 0.12 -3.44
CA GLY A 6 2.23 -0.02 -4.80
C GLY A 6 1.66 -1.42 -5.08
N LEU A 7 2.23 -2.50 -4.51
CA LEU A 7 1.65 -3.84 -4.60
C LEU A 7 0.26 -3.88 -3.96
N PHE A 8 0.10 -3.32 -2.77
CA PHE A 8 -1.22 -3.26 -2.14
C PHE A 8 -2.24 -2.46 -2.97
N LEU A 9 -1.82 -1.31 -3.53
CA LEU A 9 -2.65 -0.53 -4.44
C LEU A 9 -3.04 -1.34 -5.68
N ALA A 10 -2.13 -2.13 -6.25
CA ALA A 10 -2.41 -2.99 -7.39
C ALA A 10 -3.46 -4.06 -7.04
N LEU A 11 -3.32 -4.74 -5.89
CA LEU A 11 -4.32 -5.72 -5.42
C LEU A 11 -5.70 -5.09 -5.24
N TYR A 12 -5.76 -3.93 -4.59
CA TYR A 12 -7.01 -3.20 -4.38
C TYR A 12 -7.61 -2.70 -5.70
N THR A 13 -6.77 -2.26 -6.65
CA THR A 13 -7.23 -1.86 -7.99
C THR A 13 -7.90 -3.03 -8.71
N ALA A 14 -7.28 -4.21 -8.73
CA ALA A 14 -7.90 -5.39 -9.34
C ALA A 14 -9.23 -5.76 -8.69
N GLN A 15 -9.31 -5.73 -7.36
CA GLN A 15 -10.56 -5.98 -6.64
C GLN A 15 -11.64 -4.96 -6.99
N SER A 16 -11.28 -3.67 -7.06
CA SER A 16 -12.21 -2.59 -7.41
C SER A 16 -12.74 -2.74 -8.84
N TYR A 17 -11.89 -3.13 -9.78
CA TYR A 17 -12.29 -3.39 -11.16
C TYR A 17 -13.15 -4.66 -11.28
N ALA A 18 -12.87 -5.68 -10.49
CA ALA A 18 -13.71 -6.89 -10.43
C ALA A 18 -15.10 -6.59 -9.83
N ALA A 19 -15.17 -5.69 -8.82
CA ALA A 19 -16.46 -5.31 -8.22
C ALA A 19 -17.39 -4.54 -9.17
N VAL A 20 -16.84 -3.89 -10.20
CA VAL A 20 -17.60 -3.24 -11.28
C VAL A 20 -17.64 -4.07 -12.58
N GLU A 21 -17.32 -5.36 -12.49
CA GLU A 21 -17.37 -6.35 -13.60
C GLU A 21 -16.46 -6.01 -14.79
N LEU A 22 -15.44 -5.19 -14.61
CA LEU A 22 -14.44 -4.88 -15.64
C LEU A 22 -13.30 -5.90 -15.71
N LEU A 23 -13.10 -6.66 -14.63
CA LEU A 23 -12.12 -7.75 -14.53
C LEU A 23 -12.80 -9.00 -13.97
N PRO A 24 -12.28 -10.20 -14.28
CA PRO A 24 -12.74 -11.42 -13.65
C PRO A 24 -12.45 -11.39 -12.15
N ALA A 25 -13.42 -11.85 -11.34
CA ALA A 25 -13.24 -11.98 -9.91
C ALA A 25 -12.13 -12.99 -9.60
N GLN A 26 -11.21 -12.61 -8.72
CA GLN A 26 -10.10 -13.45 -8.31
C GLN A 26 -10.44 -14.26 -7.06
N ASP A 27 -9.80 -15.42 -6.90
CA ASP A 27 -9.92 -16.22 -5.67
C ASP A 27 -9.42 -15.39 -4.46
N ALA A 28 -10.07 -15.57 -3.32
CA ALA A 28 -9.66 -14.96 -2.05
C ALA A 28 -8.17 -15.21 -1.73
N ARG A 29 -7.65 -16.39 -2.08
CA ARG A 29 -6.23 -16.74 -1.91
C ARG A 29 -5.28 -15.79 -2.63
N PHE A 30 -5.67 -15.26 -3.78
CA PHE A 30 -4.88 -14.26 -4.50
C PHE A 30 -4.65 -13.02 -3.64
N TYR A 31 -5.68 -12.50 -3.01
CA TYR A 31 -5.59 -11.33 -2.13
C TYR A 31 -4.86 -11.64 -0.82
N VAL A 32 -5.06 -12.85 -0.26
CA VAL A 32 -4.37 -13.29 0.97
C VAL A 32 -2.86 -13.36 0.77
N TYR A 33 -2.40 -14.06 -0.26
CA TYR A 33 -0.95 -14.18 -0.50
C TYR A 33 -0.33 -12.87 -0.98
N GLY A 34 -1.03 -12.10 -1.80
CA GLY A 34 -0.57 -10.80 -2.25
C GLY A 34 -0.42 -9.80 -1.08
N SER A 35 -1.40 -9.76 -0.16
CA SER A 35 -1.31 -8.92 1.04
C SER A 35 -0.24 -9.41 2.03
N ALA A 36 -0.08 -10.73 2.18
CA ALA A 36 1.02 -11.30 2.99
C ALA A 36 2.39 -10.89 2.44
N LEU A 37 2.58 -10.95 1.12
CA LEU A 37 3.80 -10.47 0.47
C LEU A 37 4.03 -8.98 0.72
N ALA A 38 2.98 -8.16 0.59
CA ALA A 38 3.07 -6.72 0.88
C ALA A 38 3.46 -6.46 2.35
N VAL A 39 2.86 -7.16 3.32
CA VAL A 39 3.21 -7.04 4.75
C VAL A 39 4.66 -7.45 5.00
N VAL A 40 5.13 -8.55 4.44
CA VAL A 40 6.54 -8.99 4.58
C VAL A 40 7.50 -7.93 4.05
N LEU A 41 7.21 -7.33 2.90
CA LEU A 41 8.03 -6.25 2.33
C LEU A 41 7.96 -4.96 3.17
N LEU A 42 6.80 -4.62 3.76
CA LEU A 42 6.68 -3.48 4.69
C LEU A 42 7.50 -3.71 5.96
N ILE A 43 7.41 -4.90 6.55
CA ILE A 43 8.21 -5.29 7.72
C ILE A 43 9.71 -5.25 7.39
N GLY A 44 10.11 -5.82 6.25
CA GLY A 44 11.49 -5.79 5.79
C GLY A 44 12.02 -4.37 5.58
N GLY A 45 11.21 -3.50 4.97
CA GLY A 45 11.54 -2.09 4.79
C GLY A 45 11.64 -1.32 6.12
N LEU A 46 10.73 -1.60 7.06
CA LEU A 46 10.79 -1.02 8.41
C LEU A 46 12.03 -1.51 9.17
N ALA A 47 12.31 -2.82 9.13
CA ALA A 47 13.51 -3.39 9.75
C ALA A 47 14.78 -2.77 9.17
N ALA A 48 14.89 -2.65 7.84
CA ALA A 48 16.02 -1.99 7.20
C ALA A 48 16.17 -0.52 7.66
N SER A 49 15.05 0.18 7.89
CA SER A 49 15.08 1.55 8.43
C SER A 49 15.65 1.62 9.84
N PHE A 50 15.43 0.61 10.67
CA PHE A 50 15.99 0.57 12.03
C PHE A 50 17.51 0.39 12.05
N PHE A 51 18.08 -0.35 11.08
CA PHE A 51 19.51 -0.65 11.06
C PHE A 51 20.40 0.56 10.78
N HIS A 52 19.88 1.65 10.22
CA HIS A 52 20.66 2.88 10.02
C HIS A 52 20.32 4.01 11.02
N LEU A 53 19.46 3.74 12.01
CA LEU A 53 19.23 4.66 13.12
C LEU A 53 20.38 4.60 14.11
N GLY A 54 20.98 5.75 14.43
CA GLY A 54 22.04 5.81 15.43
C GLY A 54 21.57 5.42 16.83
N HIS A 55 20.28 5.64 17.15
CA HIS A 55 19.66 5.33 18.43
C HIS A 55 18.27 4.73 18.25
N PRO A 56 18.17 3.46 17.83
CA PRO A 56 16.88 2.81 17.55
C PRO A 56 15.96 2.72 18.78
N GLU A 57 16.52 2.63 19.99
CA GLU A 57 15.78 2.61 21.26
C GLU A 57 14.97 3.89 21.51
N ARG A 58 15.31 4.98 20.82
CA ARG A 58 14.62 6.27 20.91
C ARG A 58 13.68 6.57 19.75
N ALA A 59 13.53 5.63 18.82
CA ALA A 59 12.74 5.82 17.60
C ALA A 59 11.28 6.23 17.89
N TRP A 60 10.67 5.76 18.99
CA TRP A 60 9.33 6.14 19.40
C TRP A 60 9.13 7.64 19.61
N ARG A 61 10.22 8.37 19.96
CA ARG A 61 10.18 9.84 20.12
C ARG A 61 9.91 10.57 18.82
N SER A 62 10.22 9.95 17.68
CA SER A 62 9.93 10.56 16.38
C SER A 62 8.43 10.74 16.14
N ALA A 63 7.56 9.91 16.73
CA ALA A 63 6.11 10.04 16.63
C ALA A 63 5.53 11.25 17.39
N THR A 64 6.24 11.82 18.37
CA THR A 64 5.69 12.85 19.28
C THR A 64 5.42 14.20 18.61
N ARG A 65 6.06 14.51 17.48
CA ARG A 65 5.94 15.80 16.78
C ARG A 65 5.10 15.71 15.50
N TRP A 66 4.06 14.91 15.49
CA TRP A 66 3.24 14.64 14.31
C TRP A 66 2.61 15.88 13.65
N ARG A 67 2.39 16.96 14.41
CA ARG A 67 1.82 18.21 13.87
C ARG A 67 2.82 19.01 13.01
N THR A 68 4.11 18.92 13.29
CA THR A 68 5.14 19.76 12.66
C THR A 68 6.15 19.00 11.81
N SER A 69 6.29 17.67 11.99
CA SER A 69 7.29 16.85 11.31
C SER A 69 6.66 15.83 10.39
N TRP A 70 7.09 15.81 9.13
CA TRP A 70 6.68 14.80 8.15
C TRP A 70 7.18 13.40 8.50
N LEU A 71 8.40 13.31 9.05
CA LEU A 71 8.94 12.04 9.56
C LEU A 71 8.03 11.45 10.67
N SER A 72 7.52 12.31 11.57
CA SER A 72 6.59 11.84 12.61
C SER A 72 5.29 11.29 12.04
N ARG A 73 4.79 11.89 10.97
CA ARG A 73 3.60 11.40 10.26
C ARG A 73 3.87 10.07 9.59
N GLU A 74 5.01 9.92 8.93
CA GLU A 74 5.43 8.65 8.31
C GLU A 74 5.47 7.52 9.34
N VAL A 75 6.08 7.75 10.50
CA VAL A 75 6.19 6.77 11.61
C VAL A 75 4.83 6.34 12.15
N ILE A 76 3.79 7.17 12.02
CA ILE A 76 2.41 6.83 12.42
C ILE A 76 1.68 6.13 11.25
N VAL A 77 1.79 6.66 10.04
CA VAL A 77 1.04 6.16 8.87
C VAL A 77 1.53 4.79 8.43
N LEU A 78 2.84 4.51 8.53
CA LEU A 78 3.41 3.23 8.13
C LEU A 78 2.84 2.04 8.94
N PRO A 79 2.83 2.04 10.28
CA PRO A 79 2.18 0.96 11.04
C PRO A 79 0.67 0.88 10.80
N ALA A 80 0.00 2.03 10.60
CA ALA A 80 -1.42 2.04 10.27
C ALA A 80 -1.69 1.34 8.92
N LEU A 81 -0.88 1.62 7.89
CA LEU A 81 -0.95 0.92 6.62
C LEU A 81 -0.67 -0.58 6.78
N MET A 82 0.39 -0.95 7.54
CA MET A 82 0.70 -2.36 7.80
C MET A 82 -0.48 -3.08 8.43
N GLY A 83 -1.15 -2.45 9.41
CA GLY A 83 -2.36 -2.96 10.03
C GLY A 83 -3.52 -3.11 9.04
N ALA A 84 -3.75 -2.10 8.19
CA ALA A 84 -4.79 -2.14 7.18
C ALA A 84 -4.58 -3.26 6.15
N VAL A 85 -3.35 -3.43 5.65
CA VAL A 85 -2.99 -4.50 4.70
C VAL A 85 -3.15 -5.88 5.33
N LEU A 86 -2.74 -6.02 6.61
CA LEU A 86 -2.91 -7.26 7.36
C LEU A 86 -4.39 -7.60 7.57
N VAL A 87 -5.20 -6.64 8.00
CA VAL A 87 -6.64 -6.82 8.19
C VAL A 87 -7.33 -7.15 6.86
N TYR A 88 -6.95 -6.48 5.77
CA TYR A 88 -7.44 -6.77 4.43
C TYR A 88 -7.19 -8.24 4.03
N GLY A 89 -5.97 -8.74 4.22
CA GLY A 89 -5.64 -10.14 3.97
C GLY A 89 -6.38 -11.11 4.87
N LEU A 90 -6.51 -10.79 6.17
CA LEU A 90 -7.23 -11.63 7.14
C LEU A 90 -8.73 -11.73 6.81
N VAL A 91 -9.37 -10.63 6.42
CA VAL A 91 -10.79 -10.62 6.06
C VAL A 91 -11.03 -11.45 4.79
N HIS A 92 -10.13 -11.37 3.79
CA HIS A 92 -10.18 -12.25 2.64
C HIS A 92 -9.98 -13.74 3.02
N TRP A 93 -9.09 -14.02 3.99
CA TRP A 93 -8.86 -15.39 4.44
C TRP A 93 -10.05 -15.97 5.20
N LEU A 94 -10.71 -15.15 6.04
CA LEU A 94 -11.87 -15.54 6.82
C LEU A 94 -13.16 -15.58 5.99
N GLY A 95 -13.15 -14.96 4.79
CA GLY A 95 -14.33 -14.82 3.95
C GLY A 95 -15.42 -13.95 4.57
N TRP A 96 -15.03 -12.97 5.41
CA TRP A 96 -15.99 -12.06 6.04
C TRP A 96 -16.43 -10.98 5.05
N ASP A 97 -17.74 -10.72 5.07
CA ASP A 97 -18.41 -9.64 4.36
C ASP A 97 -19.32 -8.86 5.34
N LEU A 98 -19.95 -7.78 4.89
CA LEU A 98 -20.89 -7.04 5.72
C LEU A 98 -22.14 -7.87 6.06
N GLY A 99 -22.51 -8.84 5.21
CA GLY A 99 -23.58 -9.80 5.48
C GLY A 99 -23.31 -10.63 6.73
N THR A 100 -22.04 -10.95 7.02
CA THR A 100 -21.63 -11.64 8.26
C THR A 100 -22.01 -10.84 9.52
N PHE A 101 -22.10 -9.52 9.40
CA PHE A 101 -22.49 -8.60 10.47
C PHE A 101 -23.96 -8.17 10.38
N GLY A 102 -24.78 -8.82 9.52
CA GLY A 102 -26.20 -8.55 9.37
C GLY A 102 -26.56 -7.35 8.49
N ILE A 103 -25.58 -6.76 7.80
CA ILE A 103 -25.78 -5.66 6.87
C ILE A 103 -25.87 -6.25 5.46
N GLN A 104 -27.09 -6.21 4.86
CA GLN A 104 -27.29 -6.73 3.50
C GLN A 104 -26.81 -5.70 2.48
N THR A 105 -25.82 -6.07 1.69
CA THR A 105 -25.34 -5.32 0.54
C THR A 105 -25.40 -6.20 -0.70
N GLN A 106 -25.47 -5.57 -1.88
CA GLN A 106 -25.50 -6.29 -3.15
C GLN A 106 -24.10 -6.42 -3.78
N VAL A 107 -23.07 -5.83 -3.15
CA VAL A 107 -21.71 -5.78 -3.69
C VAL A 107 -20.88 -6.91 -3.06
N PRO A 108 -20.39 -7.87 -3.85
CA PRO A 108 -19.50 -8.92 -3.35
C PRO A 108 -18.22 -8.33 -2.77
N GLY A 109 -17.81 -8.79 -1.58
CA GLY A 109 -16.57 -8.32 -0.94
C GLY A 109 -16.61 -6.87 -0.46
N ASP A 110 -17.78 -6.36 -0.11
CA ASP A 110 -18.03 -4.99 0.35
C ASP A 110 -17.17 -4.57 1.55
N LEU A 111 -17.01 -5.45 2.55
CA LEU A 111 -16.16 -5.19 3.70
C LEU A 111 -14.69 -5.04 3.29
N THR A 112 -14.19 -5.93 2.42
CA THR A 112 -12.81 -5.86 1.94
C THR A 112 -12.57 -4.67 1.03
N LEU A 113 -13.58 -4.23 0.27
CA LEU A 113 -13.51 -2.99 -0.52
C LEU A 113 -13.38 -1.75 0.38
N ILE A 114 -14.14 -1.68 1.49
CA ILE A 114 -14.05 -0.57 2.45
C ILE A 114 -12.67 -0.54 3.12
N ILE A 115 -12.19 -1.70 3.60
CA ILE A 115 -10.87 -1.81 4.23
C ILE A 115 -9.77 -1.48 3.20
N GLY A 116 -9.90 -1.98 1.98
CA GLY A 116 -9.00 -1.70 0.87
C GLY A 116 -8.93 -0.21 0.52
N ALA A 117 -10.09 0.47 0.49
CA ALA A 117 -10.15 1.93 0.28
C ALA A 117 -9.42 2.69 1.39
N GLY A 118 -9.64 2.33 2.66
CA GLY A 118 -8.91 2.89 3.80
C GLY A 118 -7.40 2.65 3.69
N GLY A 119 -7.00 1.44 3.32
CA GLY A 119 -5.60 1.08 3.07
C GLY A 119 -4.99 1.86 1.90
N ALA A 120 -5.74 2.05 0.82
CA ALA A 120 -5.29 2.84 -0.33
C ALA A 120 -5.05 4.31 0.06
N LEU A 121 -5.95 4.91 0.84
CA LEU A 121 -5.76 6.26 1.38
C LEU A 121 -4.50 6.35 2.26
N LEU A 122 -4.26 5.34 3.12
CA LEU A 122 -3.05 5.28 3.93
C LEU A 122 -1.78 5.09 3.08
N ALA A 123 -1.84 4.32 1.99
CA ALA A 123 -0.72 4.17 1.06
C ALA A 123 -0.38 5.50 0.38
N PHE A 124 -1.37 6.25 -0.12
CA PHE A 124 -1.15 7.58 -0.67
C PHE A 124 -0.65 8.58 0.39
N ALA A 125 -1.21 8.54 1.61
CA ALA A 125 -0.71 9.37 2.72
C ALA A 125 0.75 9.06 3.05
N LEU A 126 1.16 7.79 2.97
CA LEU A 126 2.54 7.39 3.20
C LEU A 126 3.47 7.87 2.09
N PHE A 127 3.08 7.76 0.80
CA PHE A 127 3.83 8.35 -0.31
C PHE A 127 4.02 9.87 -0.12
N LEU A 128 2.96 10.57 0.28
CA LEU A 128 3.02 12.00 0.58
C LEU A 128 3.99 12.28 1.73
N CYS A 129 3.92 11.55 2.83
CA CYS A 129 4.80 11.75 3.98
C CYS A 129 6.27 11.53 3.60
N THR A 130 6.57 10.42 2.93
CA THR A 130 7.94 10.10 2.49
C THR A 130 8.46 11.14 1.49
N GLY A 131 7.68 11.49 0.47
CA GLY A 131 8.06 12.51 -0.50
C GLY A 131 8.30 13.88 0.14
N MET A 132 7.46 14.26 1.09
CA MET A 132 7.58 15.55 1.82
C MET A 132 8.79 15.60 2.75
N ILE A 133 9.26 14.49 3.31
CA ILE A 133 10.51 14.46 4.08
C ILE A 133 11.66 15.00 3.23
N TYR A 134 11.76 14.55 1.98
CA TYR A 134 12.81 14.99 1.05
C TYR A 134 12.51 16.38 0.46
N ALA A 135 11.26 16.68 0.10
CA ALA A 135 10.87 17.97 -0.45
C ALA A 135 11.08 19.15 0.54
N CYS A 136 11.11 18.89 1.86
CA CYS A 136 11.39 19.91 2.88
C CYS A 136 12.89 20.20 3.05
N ILE A 137 13.79 19.51 2.38
CA ILE A 137 15.25 19.71 2.47
C ILE A 137 15.66 20.89 1.57
N LYS A 138 15.54 22.11 2.11
CA LYS A 138 15.72 23.36 1.33
C LYS A 138 17.12 23.59 0.76
N PHE A 139 18.16 22.99 1.33
CA PHE A 139 19.53 23.15 0.82
C PHE A 139 19.82 22.28 -0.41
N LEU A 140 19.00 21.28 -0.69
CA LEU A 140 19.01 20.50 -1.92
C LEU A 140 17.90 21.00 -2.84
N GLN A 141 18.22 22.02 -3.67
CA GLN A 141 17.22 22.69 -4.52
C GLN A 141 16.51 21.75 -5.48
N GLU A 142 17.20 20.69 -5.95
CA GLU A 142 16.66 19.67 -6.83
C GLU A 142 15.53 18.87 -6.15
N TRP A 143 15.58 18.71 -4.82
CA TRP A 143 14.58 17.95 -4.06
C TRP A 143 13.52 18.85 -3.42
N ALA A 144 13.82 20.13 -3.24
CA ALA A 144 12.93 21.10 -2.62
C ALA A 144 11.77 21.53 -3.55
N THR A 145 11.15 20.56 -4.23
CA THR A 145 10.06 20.77 -5.17
C THR A 145 8.91 19.81 -4.90
N TRP A 146 7.69 20.18 -5.28
CA TRP A 146 6.53 19.27 -5.21
C TRP A 146 6.66 18.07 -6.15
N LEU A 147 7.48 18.18 -7.20
CA LEU A 147 7.79 17.07 -8.12
C LEU A 147 8.44 15.89 -7.40
N THR A 148 9.16 16.13 -6.31
CA THR A 148 9.71 15.05 -5.47
C THR A 148 8.61 14.14 -4.94
N VAL A 149 7.50 14.70 -4.46
CA VAL A 149 6.35 13.92 -3.97
C VAL A 149 5.71 13.13 -5.11
N VAL A 150 5.55 13.75 -6.28
CA VAL A 150 5.01 13.08 -7.48
C VAL A 150 5.92 11.92 -7.90
N ASN A 151 7.23 12.15 -7.99
CA ASN A 151 8.19 11.11 -8.35
C ASN A 151 8.16 9.92 -7.36
N TYR A 152 8.13 10.19 -6.04
CA TYR A 152 8.01 9.13 -5.04
C TYR A 152 6.74 8.31 -5.22
N THR A 153 5.61 8.95 -5.51
CA THR A 153 4.34 8.28 -5.76
C THR A 153 4.39 7.43 -7.03
N LEU A 154 4.90 7.99 -8.13
CA LEU A 154 5.01 7.29 -9.42
C LEU A 154 5.97 6.11 -9.32
N PHE A 155 7.18 6.30 -8.78
CA PHE A 155 8.15 5.19 -8.63
C PHE A 155 7.66 4.11 -7.68
N GLY A 156 7.01 4.49 -6.58
CA GLY A 156 6.41 3.53 -5.66
C GLY A 156 5.25 2.77 -6.30
N GLY A 157 4.38 3.47 -7.03
CA GLY A 157 3.31 2.89 -7.82
C GLY A 157 3.84 1.94 -8.88
N ALA A 158 4.69 2.42 -9.79
CA ALA A 158 5.25 1.64 -10.89
C ALA A 158 5.97 0.37 -10.38
N SER A 159 6.81 0.49 -9.35
CA SER A 159 7.52 -0.68 -8.77
C SER A 159 6.56 -1.68 -8.13
N GLY A 160 5.45 -1.20 -7.52
CA GLY A 160 4.44 -2.07 -6.96
C GLY A 160 3.59 -2.78 -8.00
N PHE A 161 3.17 -2.08 -9.06
CA PHE A 161 2.44 -2.70 -10.17
C PHE A 161 3.33 -3.67 -10.97
N MET A 162 4.63 -3.39 -11.12
CA MET A 162 5.60 -4.32 -11.68
C MET A 162 5.70 -5.60 -10.81
N LEU A 163 5.76 -5.44 -9.49
CA LEU A 163 5.77 -6.57 -8.56
C LEU A 163 4.45 -7.36 -8.63
N ALA A 164 3.30 -6.67 -8.78
CA ALA A 164 2.01 -7.30 -8.98
C ALA A 164 1.96 -8.07 -10.31
N THR A 165 2.59 -7.56 -11.37
CA THR A 165 2.75 -8.28 -12.65
C THR A 165 3.51 -9.58 -12.46
N ALA A 166 4.65 -9.54 -11.75
CA ALA A 166 5.45 -10.73 -11.46
C ALA A 166 4.68 -11.72 -10.55
N TYR A 167 3.97 -11.22 -9.55
CA TYR A 167 3.13 -12.03 -8.66
C TYR A 167 1.99 -12.71 -9.43
N SER A 168 1.29 -11.97 -10.28
CA SER A 168 0.16 -12.49 -11.05
C SER A 168 0.59 -13.52 -12.10
N ALA A 169 1.82 -13.47 -12.58
CA ALA A 169 2.33 -14.50 -13.51
C ALA A 169 2.28 -15.92 -12.90
N TYR A 170 2.33 -16.03 -11.57
CA TYR A 170 2.22 -17.31 -10.86
C TYR A 170 0.83 -17.54 -10.29
N ALA A 171 0.19 -16.49 -9.75
CA ALA A 171 -1.04 -16.63 -8.98
C ALA A 171 -2.31 -16.43 -9.81
N SER A 172 -2.28 -15.60 -10.87
CA SER A 172 -3.41 -15.30 -11.76
C SER A 172 -2.92 -14.73 -13.10
N PRO A 173 -2.52 -15.57 -14.07
CA PRO A 173 -1.92 -15.13 -15.33
C PRO A 173 -2.79 -14.17 -16.14
N GLU A 174 -4.11 -14.20 -15.97
CA GLU A 174 -5.06 -13.30 -16.64
C GLU A 174 -4.90 -11.83 -16.26
N LEU A 175 -4.34 -11.53 -15.07
CA LEU A 175 -4.08 -10.17 -14.61
C LEU A 175 -2.73 -9.60 -15.04
N VAL A 176 -1.86 -10.40 -15.66
CA VAL A 176 -0.50 -9.97 -16.07
C VAL A 176 -0.57 -8.76 -16.99
N ASN A 177 -1.39 -8.83 -18.05
CA ASN A 177 -1.52 -7.73 -19.00
C ASN A 177 -2.13 -6.47 -18.38
N PHE A 178 -3.05 -6.63 -17.43
CA PHE A 178 -3.65 -5.52 -16.70
C PHE A 178 -2.59 -4.76 -15.86
N TYR A 179 -1.82 -5.48 -15.06
CA TYR A 179 -0.79 -4.87 -14.23
C TYR A 179 0.40 -4.34 -15.02
N ALA A 180 0.81 -5.06 -16.09
CA ALA A 180 1.85 -4.57 -16.99
C ALA A 180 1.44 -3.28 -17.70
N GLY A 181 0.17 -3.17 -18.11
CA GLY A 181 -0.38 -1.95 -18.68
C GLY A 181 -0.32 -0.78 -17.72
N TRP A 182 -0.73 -0.96 -16.46
CA TRP A 182 -0.60 0.07 -15.43
C TRP A 182 0.86 0.46 -15.16
N THR A 183 1.77 -0.54 -15.09
CA THR A 183 3.20 -0.28 -14.93
C THR A 183 3.78 0.59 -16.05
N ALA A 184 3.27 0.43 -17.28
CA ALA A 184 3.73 1.21 -18.44
C ALA A 184 3.14 2.64 -18.49
N ILE A 185 1.98 2.87 -17.84
CA ILE A 185 1.30 4.17 -17.81
C ILE A 185 1.85 5.06 -16.69
N ILE A 186 2.21 4.46 -15.54
CA ILE A 186 2.75 5.16 -14.37
C ILE A 186 4.22 5.51 -14.58
#